data_95cfef87012f2325fdb0a242c078605a
#
_entry.id   95cfef87012f2325fdb0a242c078605a
#
_cell.length_a   1.000
_cell.length_b   1.000
_cell.length_c   1.000
_cell.angle_alpha   90.00
_cell.angle_beta   90.00
_cell.angle_gamma   90.00
#
_symmetry.space_group_name_H-M   'P 1'
#
loop_
_entity.id
_entity.type
_entity.pdbx_description
1 polymer ?
#
loop_
_entity_poly.entity_id
_entity_poly.type
_entity_poly.pdbx_seq_one_letter_code
_entity_poly.pdbx_strand_id
1 'polypeptide(L)'
;MLIALPHFLSISVIFNILSAIMGVFSVRKTTEQFVAEAKAIHGDKYDYSKVEYINNSTKVCIICPEHGEFWQSPIKHLSKRGCPKCKAAKQRTLIYGVATCNELGQSRTTEYGLWFSMIRRCYHTRPFERTYNECSVCDEWLDFSNFKQWFNNLENGYIEAYHLDKDIITKGNTIYSPSTCCFVPIEINSLLTKRQKLRGKYPIGVSEFKQNNQIKYKASLSKCGSQCHLGYFNTPNEAFNAYKDAKEKYIKEIAEKYFQEGKITKKVYDALMKYEVEITD
;
A
#
# COMPACT_ATOMS: atom_id res chain seq x y z
N MET A 1 76.34 53.34 -17.72
CA MET A 1 75.69 52.42 -18.70
C MET A 1 75.40 51.13 -17.98
N LEU A 2 74.11 50.98 -17.50
CA LEU A 2 73.64 49.82 -16.71
C LEU A 2 73.11 48.79 -17.68
N ILE A 3 73.65 47.61 -17.64
CA ILE A 3 73.16 46.42 -18.37
C ILE A 3 72.20 45.71 -17.46
N ALA A 4 70.91 45.62 -17.89
CA ALA A 4 69.88 44.93 -17.18
C ALA A 4 70.09 43.41 -17.27
N LEU A 5 69.98 42.72 -16.12
CA LEU A 5 69.96 41.26 -15.99
C LEU A 5 68.58 40.69 -16.36
N PRO A 6 68.48 39.50 -16.96
CA PRO A 6 67.24 38.91 -17.39
C PRO A 6 66.41 38.36 -16.23
N HIS A 7 65.10 38.51 -16.33
CA HIS A 7 64.12 38.06 -15.37
C HIS A 7 64.24 36.55 -15.09
N PHE A 8 64.41 36.18 -13.83
CA PHE A 8 64.15 34.82 -13.33
C PHE A 8 62.67 34.53 -13.40
N LEU A 9 62.28 33.61 -14.28
CA LEU A 9 60.96 33.02 -14.27
C LEU A 9 60.70 32.36 -12.90
N SER A 10 59.57 32.70 -12.24
CA SER A 10 59.27 32.16 -10.93
C SER A 10 59.08 30.63 -11.00
N ILE A 11 59.49 29.95 -9.92
CA ILE A 11 59.41 28.50 -9.79
C ILE A 11 57.97 27.98 -10.13
N SER A 12 56.91 28.79 -9.89
CA SER A 12 55.54 28.50 -10.23
C SER A 12 55.27 28.41 -11.75
N VAL A 13 55.96 29.22 -12.56
CA VAL A 13 55.85 29.20 -14.02
C VAL A 13 56.56 27.97 -14.59
N ILE A 14 57.73 27.61 -14.03
CA ILE A 14 58.44 26.38 -14.41
C ILE A 14 57.64 25.14 -14.06
N PHE A 15 56.93 25.10 -12.89
CA PHE A 15 56.05 24.01 -12.49
C PHE A 15 54.83 23.87 -13.41
N ASN A 16 54.24 24.98 -13.83
CA ASN A 16 53.11 24.97 -14.77
C ASN A 16 53.49 24.53 -16.19
N ILE A 17 54.72 24.91 -16.65
CA ILE A 17 55.24 24.49 -17.96
C ILE A 17 55.63 23.01 -17.93
N LEU A 18 56.22 22.50 -16.85
CA LEU A 18 56.51 21.08 -16.67
C LEU A 18 55.25 20.23 -16.58
N SER A 19 54.19 20.75 -15.93
CA SER A 19 52.86 20.11 -15.88
C SER A 19 52.17 20.07 -17.25
N ALA A 20 52.41 21.04 -18.11
CA ALA A 20 51.83 21.10 -19.47
C ALA A 20 52.62 20.25 -20.49
N ILE A 21 53.95 20.03 -20.28
CA ILE A 21 54.79 19.21 -21.15
C ILE A 21 54.68 17.70 -20.78
N MET A 22 54.44 17.38 -19.50
CA MET A 22 54.04 16.04 -19.10
C MET A 22 52.58 15.88 -19.47
N GLY A 23 52.30 15.52 -20.75
CA GLY A 23 50.97 15.12 -21.19
C GLY A 23 50.38 14.20 -20.15
N VAL A 24 49.23 14.59 -19.61
CA VAL A 24 48.47 13.78 -18.64
C VAL A 24 48.15 12.46 -19.31
N PHE A 25 49.02 11.49 -19.23
CA PHE A 25 48.69 10.10 -19.40
C PHE A 25 47.74 9.81 -18.24
N SER A 26 46.42 9.88 -18.49
CA SER A 26 45.43 9.36 -17.57
C SER A 26 45.75 7.87 -17.36
N VAL A 27 46.52 7.58 -16.33
CA VAL A 27 46.86 6.22 -15.96
C VAL A 27 45.54 5.54 -15.60
N ARG A 28 45.16 4.59 -16.41
CA ARG A 28 43.94 3.83 -16.20
C ARG A 28 44.03 3.18 -14.80
N LYS A 29 43.07 3.48 -13.93
CA LYS A 29 43.04 2.95 -12.57
C LYS A 29 43.06 1.40 -12.62
N THR A 30 43.85 0.78 -11.74
CA THR A 30 43.90 -0.70 -11.63
C THR A 30 42.85 -1.25 -10.68
N THR A 31 42.65 -2.56 -10.68
CA THR A 31 41.74 -3.23 -9.71
C THR A 31 42.19 -2.99 -8.28
N GLU A 32 43.50 -3.05 -7.98
CA GLU A 32 44.05 -2.83 -6.64
C GLU A 32 43.80 -1.41 -6.17
N GLN A 33 43.97 -0.42 -7.05
CA GLN A 33 43.67 0.98 -6.73
C GLN A 33 42.18 1.21 -6.43
N PHE A 34 41.28 0.63 -7.23
CA PHE A 34 39.86 0.68 -6.95
C PHE A 34 39.50 0.03 -5.61
N VAL A 35 40.04 -1.16 -5.32
CA VAL A 35 39.81 -1.88 -4.06
C VAL A 35 40.33 -1.08 -2.86
N ALA A 36 41.51 -0.48 -2.97
CA ALA A 36 42.04 0.38 -1.91
C ALA A 36 41.15 1.59 -1.61
N GLU A 37 40.65 2.29 -2.64
CA GLU A 37 39.70 3.39 -2.48
C GLU A 37 38.36 2.92 -1.90
N ALA A 38 37.88 1.77 -2.36
CA ALA A 38 36.61 1.20 -1.87
C ALA A 38 36.74 0.82 -0.38
N LYS A 39 37.84 0.21 0.04
CA LYS A 39 38.14 -0.07 1.45
C LYS A 39 38.27 1.19 2.29
N ALA A 40 38.88 2.25 1.76
CA ALA A 40 38.97 3.54 2.46
C ALA A 40 37.59 4.15 2.75
N ILE A 41 36.58 3.88 1.89
CA ILE A 41 35.22 4.41 2.01
C ILE A 41 34.31 3.49 2.85
N HIS A 42 34.40 2.18 2.68
CA HIS A 42 33.52 1.19 3.26
C HIS A 42 34.13 0.36 4.38
N GLY A 43 35.43 0.55 4.68
CA GLY A 43 36.15 -0.33 5.59
C GLY A 43 36.23 -1.75 5.05
N ASP A 44 36.32 -2.72 5.96
CA ASP A 44 36.34 -4.15 5.64
C ASP A 44 34.94 -4.78 5.52
N LYS A 45 33.94 -3.94 5.23
CA LYS A 45 32.54 -4.40 5.17
C LYS A 45 32.26 -5.35 4.01
N TYR A 46 32.97 -5.23 2.89
CA TYR A 46 32.74 -6.00 1.67
C TYR A 46 33.98 -6.80 1.28
N ASP A 47 33.75 -7.97 0.68
CA ASP A 47 34.79 -8.75 0.03
C ASP A 47 34.89 -8.38 -1.46
N TYR A 48 36.08 -8.05 -1.92
CA TYR A 48 36.40 -7.60 -3.26
C TYR A 48 37.17 -8.66 -4.08
N SER A 49 37.22 -9.92 -3.62
CA SER A 49 37.98 -11.01 -4.26
C SER A 49 37.55 -11.30 -5.69
N LYS A 50 36.32 -10.97 -6.07
CA LYS A 50 35.76 -11.18 -7.42
C LYS A 50 35.70 -9.89 -8.26
N VAL A 51 36.38 -8.84 -7.83
CA VAL A 51 36.39 -7.57 -8.57
C VAL A 51 37.40 -7.59 -9.70
N GLU A 52 36.90 -7.34 -10.91
CA GLU A 52 37.68 -7.08 -12.10
C GLU A 52 37.36 -5.65 -12.59
N TYR A 53 38.24 -4.70 -12.30
CA TYR A 53 38.02 -3.30 -12.66
C TYR A 53 38.42 -3.02 -14.11
N ILE A 54 37.47 -2.55 -14.90
CA ILE A 54 37.71 -2.12 -16.29
C ILE A 54 37.68 -0.59 -16.41
N ASN A 55 36.62 0.02 -15.87
CA ASN A 55 36.40 1.47 -15.85
C ASN A 55 35.35 1.85 -14.79
N ASN A 56 35.10 3.14 -14.59
CA ASN A 56 34.16 3.65 -13.58
C ASN A 56 32.69 3.27 -13.82
N SER A 57 32.29 2.88 -15.04
CA SER A 57 30.91 2.62 -15.44
C SER A 57 30.56 1.14 -15.52
N THR A 58 31.54 0.29 -15.89
CA THR A 58 31.35 -1.16 -15.98
C THR A 58 31.14 -1.73 -14.58
N LYS A 59 30.07 -2.49 -14.41
CA LYS A 59 29.76 -3.10 -13.12
C LYS A 59 30.82 -4.11 -12.72
N VAL A 60 31.19 -4.12 -11.47
CA VAL A 60 32.08 -5.08 -10.80
C VAL A 60 31.30 -5.94 -9.82
N CYS A 61 31.74 -7.18 -9.60
CA CYS A 61 31.15 -8.09 -8.62
C CYS A 61 31.73 -7.81 -7.24
N ILE A 62 30.90 -7.44 -6.28
CA ILE A 62 31.26 -7.19 -4.88
C ILE A 62 30.47 -8.14 -4.01
N ILE A 63 31.09 -8.72 -2.97
CA ILE A 63 30.44 -9.68 -2.09
C ILE A 63 30.04 -8.98 -0.78
N CYS A 64 28.73 -9.02 -0.48
CA CYS A 64 28.22 -8.57 0.81
C CYS A 64 28.16 -9.78 1.77
N PRO A 65 28.69 -9.70 3.00
CA PRO A 65 28.64 -10.82 3.94
C PRO A 65 27.23 -11.26 4.33
N GLU A 66 26.27 -10.32 4.32
CA GLU A 66 24.87 -10.61 4.66
C GLU A 66 24.01 -11.10 3.47
N HIS A 67 24.33 -10.67 2.22
CA HIS A 67 23.44 -10.83 1.07
C HIS A 67 24.09 -11.48 -0.15
N GLY A 68 25.38 -11.90 -0.04
CA GLY A 68 26.12 -12.50 -1.15
C GLY A 68 26.52 -11.49 -2.25
N GLU A 69 26.72 -11.98 -3.44
CA GLU A 69 27.20 -11.20 -4.59
C GLU A 69 26.20 -10.13 -5.04
N PHE A 70 26.72 -8.95 -5.38
CA PHE A 70 25.96 -7.91 -6.06
C PHE A 70 26.84 -7.16 -7.08
N TRP A 71 26.20 -6.69 -8.15
CA TRP A 71 26.86 -6.00 -9.23
C TRP A 71 26.62 -4.49 -9.17
N GLN A 72 27.69 -3.70 -9.07
CA GLN A 72 27.60 -2.25 -8.98
C GLN A 72 28.71 -1.59 -9.77
N SER A 73 28.43 -0.42 -10.40
CA SER A 73 29.49 0.34 -11.06
C SER A 73 30.42 0.98 -10.03
N PRO A 74 31.74 1.02 -10.27
CA PRO A 74 32.75 1.62 -9.39
C PRO A 74 32.40 3.03 -8.94
N ILE A 75 31.94 3.88 -9.85
CA ILE A 75 31.55 5.26 -9.51
C ILE A 75 30.42 5.32 -8.47
N LYS A 76 29.45 4.42 -8.54
CA LYS A 76 28.36 4.34 -7.54
C LYS A 76 28.87 3.82 -6.21
N HIS A 77 29.75 2.82 -6.24
CA HIS A 77 30.30 2.24 -5.02
C HIS A 77 31.17 3.26 -4.27
N LEU A 78 32.07 3.93 -4.97
CA LEU A 78 32.92 5.01 -4.41
C LEU A 78 32.11 6.24 -3.95
N SER A 79 30.86 6.42 -4.43
CA SER A 79 29.93 7.44 -3.91
C SER A 79 29.21 7.00 -2.63
N LYS A 80 29.78 6.12 -1.82
CA LYS A 80 29.24 5.57 -0.57
C LYS A 80 27.98 4.71 -0.76
N ARG A 81 27.67 4.26 -1.97
CA ARG A 81 26.57 3.32 -2.21
C ARG A 81 27.06 1.89 -1.98
N GLY A 82 26.54 1.28 -0.95
CA GLY A 82 26.82 -0.12 -0.60
C GLY A 82 25.86 -1.11 -1.26
N CYS A 83 25.75 -2.30 -0.66
CA CYS A 83 24.85 -3.35 -1.10
C CYS A 83 23.39 -2.84 -1.17
N PRO A 84 22.68 -3.03 -2.30
CA PRO A 84 21.29 -2.58 -2.45
C PRO A 84 20.34 -3.22 -1.44
N LYS A 85 20.54 -4.50 -1.10
CA LYS A 85 19.74 -5.22 -0.10
C LYS A 85 19.97 -4.68 1.31
N CYS A 86 21.23 -4.37 1.69
CA CYS A 86 21.52 -3.69 2.97
C CYS A 86 20.89 -2.31 3.05
N LYS A 87 20.88 -1.56 1.92
CA LYS A 87 20.22 -0.26 1.86
C LYS A 87 18.72 -0.40 2.06
N ALA A 88 18.07 -1.33 1.38
CA ALA A 88 16.66 -1.62 1.54
C ALA A 88 16.31 -2.04 2.98
N ALA A 89 17.16 -2.89 3.61
CA ALA A 89 16.99 -3.29 5.00
C ALA A 89 17.14 -2.12 6.00
N LYS A 90 18.06 -1.17 5.75
CA LYS A 90 18.21 0.05 6.57
C LYS A 90 17.11 1.09 6.34
N GLN A 91 16.52 1.12 5.16
CA GLN A 91 15.40 2.00 4.79
C GLN A 91 14.03 1.39 5.15
N ARG A 92 13.93 0.53 6.16
CA ARG A 92 12.66 0.14 6.74
C ARG A 92 12.03 1.34 7.46
N THR A 93 11.67 2.35 6.68
CA THR A 93 10.76 3.38 7.17
C THR A 93 9.41 2.68 7.31
N LEU A 94 8.97 2.50 8.54
CA LEU A 94 7.64 1.94 8.82
C LEU A 94 6.60 2.81 8.11
N ILE A 95 5.74 2.18 7.32
CA ILE A 95 4.61 2.86 6.70
C ILE A 95 3.65 3.27 7.81
N TYR A 96 3.41 4.58 7.94
CA TYR A 96 2.64 5.18 9.05
C TYR A 96 3.13 4.78 10.45
N GLY A 97 4.41 4.44 10.61
CA GLY A 97 4.99 4.06 11.90
C GLY A 97 4.70 2.63 12.37
N VAL A 98 3.94 1.83 11.61
CA VAL A 98 3.46 0.51 12.07
C VAL A 98 3.74 -0.64 11.11
N ALA A 99 3.69 -0.42 9.79
CA ALA A 99 3.69 -1.51 8.81
C ALA A 99 4.97 -1.58 7.98
N THR A 100 5.35 -2.78 7.53
CA THR A 100 6.57 -3.04 6.76
C THR A 100 6.26 -3.65 5.39
N CYS A 101 7.03 -3.24 4.37
CA CYS A 101 7.10 -3.92 3.09
C CYS A 101 8.57 -4.16 2.74
N ASN A 102 9.00 -5.41 2.79
CA ASN A 102 10.38 -5.80 2.54
C ASN A 102 10.65 -6.15 1.06
N GLU A 103 9.62 -6.19 0.23
CA GLU A 103 9.71 -6.54 -1.17
C GLU A 103 9.90 -5.30 -2.05
N LEU A 104 10.92 -5.32 -2.92
CA LEU A 104 11.19 -4.23 -3.86
C LEU A 104 10.23 -4.31 -5.05
N GLY A 105 9.75 -3.16 -5.52
CA GLY A 105 8.96 -3.06 -6.75
C GLY A 105 7.48 -3.40 -6.62
N GLN A 106 6.98 -3.69 -5.41
CA GLN A 106 5.58 -4.10 -5.19
C GLN A 106 4.56 -2.97 -5.31
N SER A 107 4.98 -1.72 -5.27
CA SER A 107 4.07 -0.54 -5.24
C SER A 107 3.08 -0.43 -6.42
N ARG A 108 3.24 -1.26 -7.46
CA ARG A 108 2.37 -1.30 -8.64
C ARG A 108 1.48 -2.53 -8.70
N THR A 109 1.56 -3.43 -7.73
CA THR A 109 0.74 -4.65 -7.71
C THR A 109 -0.60 -4.39 -7.04
N THR A 110 -1.61 -5.15 -7.41
CA THR A 110 -2.98 -5.02 -6.87
C THR A 110 -3.02 -5.33 -5.38
N GLU A 111 -2.35 -6.40 -4.97
CA GLU A 111 -2.27 -6.81 -3.57
C GLU A 111 -1.60 -5.74 -2.70
N TYR A 112 -0.54 -5.10 -3.21
CA TYR A 112 0.08 -3.99 -2.48
C TYR A 112 -0.86 -2.79 -2.37
N GLY A 113 -1.57 -2.46 -3.43
CA GLY A 113 -2.55 -1.37 -3.44
C GLY A 113 -3.66 -1.56 -2.41
N LEU A 114 -4.20 -2.78 -2.30
CA LEU A 114 -5.22 -3.15 -1.31
C LEU A 114 -4.66 -3.08 0.11
N TRP A 115 -3.50 -3.70 0.35
CA TRP A 115 -2.83 -3.67 1.64
C TRP A 115 -2.48 -2.25 2.08
N PHE A 116 -1.85 -1.46 1.22
CA PHE A 116 -1.50 -0.08 1.53
C PHE A 116 -2.73 0.79 1.84
N SER A 117 -3.83 0.58 1.10
CA SER A 117 -5.11 1.28 1.35
C SER A 117 -5.71 0.91 2.70
N MET A 118 -5.59 -0.36 3.12
CA MET A 118 -6.01 -0.84 4.43
C MET A 118 -5.18 -0.18 5.55
N ILE A 119 -3.84 -0.23 5.46
CA ILE A 119 -2.93 0.41 6.41
C ILE A 119 -3.20 1.92 6.49
N ARG A 120 -3.38 2.57 5.33
CA ARG A 120 -3.68 4.00 5.29
C ARG A 120 -4.99 4.35 5.98
N ARG A 121 -6.06 3.58 5.78
CA ARG A 121 -7.36 3.81 6.45
C ARG A 121 -7.24 3.74 7.98
N CYS A 122 -6.47 2.79 8.50
CA CYS A 122 -6.35 2.57 9.94
C CYS A 122 -5.36 3.55 10.63
N TYR A 123 -4.26 3.92 9.96
CA TYR A 123 -3.14 4.58 10.63
C TYR A 123 -2.77 5.96 10.06
N HIS A 124 -3.42 6.41 8.99
CA HIS A 124 -3.15 7.75 8.46
C HIS A 124 -3.89 8.83 9.25
N THR A 125 -3.17 9.83 9.74
CA THR A 125 -3.65 10.86 10.68
C THR A 125 -4.42 12.03 10.07
N ARG A 126 -4.85 11.96 8.80
CA ARG A 126 -5.58 13.08 8.17
C ARG A 126 -7.03 13.21 8.70
N PRO A 127 -7.52 14.45 8.96
CA PRO A 127 -8.85 14.69 9.57
C PRO A 127 -10.05 14.16 8.77
N PHE A 128 -9.88 13.90 7.47
CA PHE A 128 -10.97 13.45 6.58
C PHE A 128 -11.30 11.96 6.68
N GLU A 129 -10.44 11.14 7.28
CA GLU A 129 -10.60 9.66 7.34
C GLU A 129 -11.13 9.19 8.71
N ARG A 130 -11.80 10.05 9.48
CA ARG A 130 -12.34 9.75 10.82
C ARG A 130 -13.33 8.56 10.89
N THR A 131 -13.77 8.05 9.75
CA THR A 131 -14.70 6.90 9.69
C THR A 131 -14.03 5.58 10.12
N TYR A 132 -12.68 5.53 10.13
CA TYR A 132 -11.90 4.33 10.44
C TYR A 132 -11.04 4.47 11.70
N ASN A 133 -11.29 5.49 12.55
CA ASN A 133 -10.49 5.74 13.75
C ASN A 133 -10.47 4.57 14.75
N GLU A 134 -11.47 3.70 14.69
CA GLU A 134 -11.59 2.50 15.55
C GLU A 134 -11.08 1.25 14.85
N CYS A 135 -10.65 1.35 13.59
CA CYS A 135 -10.16 0.20 12.85
C CYS A 135 -8.67 -0.02 13.07
N SER A 136 -8.31 -1.29 13.16
CA SER A 136 -6.92 -1.74 13.25
C SER A 136 -6.64 -2.88 12.27
N VAL A 137 -5.37 -3.20 12.11
CA VAL A 137 -4.90 -4.33 11.32
C VAL A 137 -4.21 -5.29 12.29
N CYS A 138 -4.45 -6.59 12.15
CA CYS A 138 -3.77 -7.60 12.98
C CYS A 138 -2.25 -7.54 12.77
N ASP A 139 -1.48 -7.92 13.79
CA ASP A 139 -0.01 -7.84 13.76
C ASP A 139 0.60 -8.59 12.57
N GLU A 140 0.02 -9.73 12.21
CA GLU A 140 0.47 -10.53 11.07
C GLU A 140 0.44 -9.73 9.77
N TRP A 141 -0.61 -8.95 9.51
CA TRP A 141 -0.77 -8.17 8.29
C TRP A 141 -0.10 -6.79 8.31
N LEU A 142 0.56 -6.43 9.40
CA LEU A 142 1.48 -5.29 9.40
C LEU A 142 2.72 -5.58 8.54
N ASP A 143 3.06 -6.84 8.28
CA ASP A 143 4.01 -7.23 7.23
C ASP A 143 3.27 -7.55 5.93
N PHE A 144 3.60 -6.84 4.85
CA PHE A 144 3.01 -7.04 3.52
C PHE A 144 3.17 -8.46 3.00
N SER A 145 4.26 -9.15 3.32
CA SER A 145 4.52 -10.51 2.83
C SER A 145 3.46 -11.49 3.30
N ASN A 146 2.99 -11.34 4.54
CA ASN A 146 1.93 -12.19 5.12
C ASN A 146 0.57 -11.89 4.47
N PHE A 147 0.24 -10.59 4.29
CA PHE A 147 -0.98 -10.22 3.55
C PHE A 147 -0.96 -10.75 2.11
N LYS A 148 0.18 -10.65 1.42
CA LYS A 148 0.35 -11.16 0.05
C LYS A 148 0.17 -12.66 -0.03
N GLN A 149 0.69 -13.42 0.95
CA GLN A 149 0.48 -14.86 1.02
C GLN A 149 -1.01 -15.20 1.17
N TRP A 150 -1.73 -14.51 2.05
CA TRP A 150 -3.17 -14.67 2.23
C TRP A 150 -3.93 -14.27 0.96
N PHE A 151 -3.59 -13.15 0.32
CA PHE A 151 -4.21 -12.67 -0.92
C PHE A 151 -4.11 -13.69 -2.06
N ASN A 152 -2.96 -14.34 -2.20
CA ASN A 152 -2.70 -15.33 -3.25
C ASN A 152 -3.36 -16.71 -3.00
N ASN A 153 -3.95 -16.92 -1.83
CA ASN A 153 -4.71 -18.13 -1.58
C ASN A 153 -6.08 -18.03 -2.29
N LEU A 154 -6.29 -18.90 -3.28
CA LEU A 154 -7.52 -18.95 -4.11
C LEU A 154 -8.79 -19.16 -3.27
N GLU A 155 -8.69 -19.78 -2.10
CA GLU A 155 -9.82 -19.98 -1.19
C GLU A 155 -10.38 -18.66 -0.63
N ASN A 156 -9.61 -17.58 -0.64
CA ASN A 156 -10.05 -16.26 -0.19
C ASN A 156 -10.92 -15.52 -1.22
N GLY A 157 -11.06 -16.06 -2.42
CA GLY A 157 -12.06 -15.64 -3.41
C GLY A 157 -11.77 -14.28 -4.05
N TYR A 158 -10.50 -13.85 -4.15
CA TYR A 158 -10.18 -12.63 -4.88
C TYR A 158 -10.45 -12.81 -6.37
N ILE A 159 -11.22 -11.88 -6.92
CA ILE A 159 -11.43 -11.67 -8.36
C ILE A 159 -11.09 -10.21 -8.64
N GLU A 160 -10.61 -9.89 -9.84
CA GLU A 160 -10.26 -8.52 -10.23
C GLU A 160 -11.41 -7.55 -9.94
N ALA A 161 -11.09 -6.37 -9.42
CA ALA A 161 -12.02 -5.32 -8.98
C ALA A 161 -12.86 -5.65 -7.74
N TYR A 162 -12.58 -6.76 -7.02
CA TYR A 162 -13.25 -7.02 -5.74
C TYR A 162 -12.72 -6.11 -4.64
N HIS A 163 -13.61 -5.80 -3.71
CA HIS A 163 -13.30 -5.00 -2.53
C HIS A 163 -12.95 -5.89 -1.35
N LEU A 164 -11.91 -5.51 -0.61
CA LEU A 164 -11.58 -6.11 0.68
C LEU A 164 -12.56 -5.54 1.72
N ASP A 165 -13.34 -6.41 2.33
CA ASP A 165 -14.26 -6.10 3.43
C ASP A 165 -13.84 -6.82 4.71
N LYS A 166 -14.09 -6.20 5.88
CA LYS A 166 -13.68 -6.71 7.20
C LYS A 166 -14.85 -7.05 8.12
N ASP A 167 -16.06 -6.61 7.80
CA ASP A 167 -17.21 -6.69 8.70
C ASP A 167 -18.44 -7.42 8.14
N ILE A 168 -18.35 -7.95 6.93
CA ILE A 168 -19.38 -8.84 6.36
C ILE A 168 -19.45 -10.17 7.12
N ILE A 169 -18.29 -10.79 7.36
CA ILE A 169 -18.23 -12.10 8.04
C ILE A 169 -18.61 -11.98 9.51
N THR A 170 -18.20 -10.88 10.14
CA THR A 170 -18.50 -10.58 11.54
C THR A 170 -19.00 -9.14 11.62
N LYS A 171 -20.31 -8.95 11.69
CA LYS A 171 -20.93 -7.62 11.72
C LYS A 171 -20.37 -6.78 12.86
N GLY A 172 -19.98 -5.54 12.54
CA GLY A 172 -19.41 -4.60 13.50
C GLY A 172 -17.93 -4.82 13.83
N ASN A 173 -17.27 -5.79 13.16
CA ASN A 173 -15.83 -5.98 13.34
C ASN A 173 -15.03 -4.77 12.86
N THR A 174 -14.01 -4.40 13.64
CA THR A 174 -13.12 -3.26 13.35
C THR A 174 -11.71 -3.67 13.00
N ILE A 175 -11.38 -4.99 13.03
CA ILE A 175 -10.02 -5.51 12.84
C ILE A 175 -9.90 -6.15 11.46
N TYR A 176 -8.96 -5.70 10.65
CA TYR A 176 -8.55 -6.39 9.44
C TYR A 176 -7.67 -7.58 9.78
N SER A 177 -8.11 -8.79 9.44
CA SER A 177 -7.36 -10.02 9.69
C SER A 177 -7.75 -11.14 8.71
N PRO A 178 -6.95 -12.22 8.59
CA PRO A 178 -7.28 -13.38 7.75
C PRO A 178 -8.63 -14.02 8.10
N SER A 179 -9.02 -14.00 9.36
CA SER A 179 -10.25 -14.63 9.85
C SER A 179 -11.51 -13.80 9.59
N THR A 180 -11.37 -12.46 9.56
CA THR A 180 -12.51 -11.52 9.47
C THR A 180 -12.69 -10.92 8.09
N CYS A 181 -11.63 -10.86 7.28
CA CYS A 181 -11.70 -10.28 5.96
C CYS A 181 -12.18 -11.26 4.89
N CYS A 182 -12.80 -10.70 3.87
CA CYS A 182 -13.20 -11.38 2.64
C CYS A 182 -13.13 -10.44 1.45
N PHE A 183 -13.14 -11.02 0.26
CA PHE A 183 -13.30 -10.27 -0.98
C PHE A 183 -14.72 -10.39 -1.49
N VAL A 184 -15.30 -9.27 -1.88
CA VAL A 184 -16.66 -9.21 -2.41
C VAL A 184 -16.78 -8.26 -3.59
N PRO A 185 -17.71 -8.52 -4.53
CA PRO A 185 -18.07 -7.58 -5.58
C PRO A 185 -18.49 -6.23 -5.01
N ILE A 186 -18.28 -5.16 -5.79
CA ILE A 186 -18.63 -3.79 -5.40
C ILE A 186 -20.12 -3.66 -5.03
N GLU A 187 -20.98 -4.42 -5.70
CA GLU A 187 -22.43 -4.41 -5.46
C GLU A 187 -22.77 -4.88 -4.03
N ILE A 188 -22.14 -5.97 -3.58
CA ILE A 188 -22.34 -6.49 -2.22
C ILE A 188 -21.78 -5.51 -1.19
N ASN A 189 -20.56 -5.01 -1.40
CA ASN A 189 -19.95 -4.02 -0.51
C ASN A 189 -20.83 -2.76 -0.41
N SER A 190 -21.34 -2.26 -1.53
CA SER A 190 -22.21 -1.08 -1.57
C SER A 190 -23.57 -1.33 -0.91
N LEU A 191 -24.09 -2.54 -1.03
CA LEU A 191 -25.37 -2.95 -0.43
C LEU A 191 -25.34 -2.87 1.10
N LEU A 192 -24.17 -3.15 1.72
CA LEU A 192 -23.98 -3.18 3.17
C LEU A 192 -23.37 -1.89 3.74
N THR A 193 -22.95 -0.97 2.87
CA THR A 193 -22.32 0.29 3.32
C THR A 193 -23.30 1.16 4.10
N LYS A 194 -22.93 1.49 5.33
CA LYS A 194 -23.67 2.40 6.23
C LYS A 194 -23.36 3.85 5.88
N ARG A 195 -24.34 4.60 5.37
CA ARG A 195 -24.18 6.03 5.02
C ARG A 195 -24.68 6.94 6.13
N GLN A 196 -24.20 6.78 7.36
CA GLN A 196 -24.67 7.51 8.55
C GLN A 196 -24.67 9.04 8.38
N LYS A 197 -23.65 9.61 7.73
CA LYS A 197 -23.55 11.08 7.55
C LYS A 197 -24.63 11.68 6.65
N LEU A 198 -25.32 10.88 5.85
CA LEU A 198 -26.40 11.31 4.96
C LEU A 198 -27.79 11.06 5.54
N ARG A 199 -27.87 10.51 6.76
CA ARG A 199 -29.15 10.24 7.43
C ARG A 199 -29.70 11.51 8.08
N GLY A 200 -31.00 11.68 7.94
CA GLY A 200 -31.75 12.59 8.79
C GLY A 200 -31.98 11.99 10.19
N LYS A 201 -32.99 12.48 10.87
CA LYS A 201 -33.37 12.04 12.24
C LYS A 201 -34.06 10.65 12.29
N TYR A 202 -34.39 10.07 11.15
CA TYR A 202 -35.13 8.79 11.06
C TYR A 202 -34.21 7.61 10.79
N PRO A 203 -34.66 6.36 11.09
CA PRO A 203 -33.94 5.15 10.76
C PRO A 203 -33.60 5.03 9.28
N ILE A 204 -32.63 4.15 8.93
CA ILE A 204 -32.28 3.87 7.55
C ILE A 204 -33.50 3.46 6.72
N GLY A 205 -33.59 3.98 5.50
CA GLY A 205 -34.72 3.68 4.58
C GLY A 205 -36.01 4.39 4.90
N VAL A 206 -36.06 5.22 5.95
CA VAL A 206 -37.28 5.92 6.39
C VAL A 206 -37.12 7.44 6.18
N SER A 207 -38.15 8.07 5.64
CA SER A 207 -38.27 9.52 5.50
C SER A 207 -39.67 10.01 5.90
N GLU A 208 -39.73 11.26 6.39
CA GLU A 208 -41.00 11.92 6.68
C GLU A 208 -41.70 12.30 5.38
N PHE A 209 -43.01 12.09 5.35
CA PHE A 209 -43.89 12.49 4.26
C PHE A 209 -45.12 13.20 4.82
N LYS A 210 -45.37 14.41 4.34
CA LYS A 210 -46.52 15.22 4.77
C LYS A 210 -47.56 15.23 3.66
N GLN A 211 -48.80 14.84 4.02
CA GLN A 211 -49.96 14.89 3.13
C GLN A 211 -51.19 15.33 3.93
N ASN A 212 -51.93 16.33 3.42
CA ASN A 212 -53.17 16.80 4.04
C ASN A 212 -53.06 17.07 5.54
N ASN A 213 -52.01 17.79 5.97
CA ASN A 213 -51.68 18.07 7.38
C ASN A 213 -51.41 16.82 8.25
N GLN A 214 -51.32 15.63 7.67
CA GLN A 214 -50.94 14.42 8.38
C GLN A 214 -49.49 14.08 8.09
N ILE A 215 -48.76 13.67 9.12
CA ILE A 215 -47.39 13.17 9.00
C ILE A 215 -47.47 11.64 8.84
N LYS A 216 -46.88 11.14 7.76
CA LYS A 216 -46.67 9.71 7.48
C LYS A 216 -45.18 9.45 7.34
N TYR A 217 -44.78 8.22 7.43
CA TYR A 217 -43.40 7.80 7.28
C TYR A 217 -43.28 6.89 6.06
N LYS A 218 -42.53 7.33 5.08
CA LYS A 218 -42.27 6.61 3.84
C LYS A 218 -41.11 5.64 4.04
N ALA A 219 -41.31 4.36 3.77
CA ALA A 219 -40.23 3.39 3.63
C ALA A 219 -39.82 3.24 2.17
N SER A 220 -38.51 3.22 1.90
CA SER A 220 -37.98 3.01 0.56
C SER A 220 -36.64 2.30 0.58
N LEU A 221 -36.40 1.44 -0.41
CA LEU A 221 -35.20 0.66 -0.58
C LEU A 221 -34.59 0.92 -1.96
N SER A 222 -33.29 1.16 -2.05
CA SER A 222 -32.58 1.22 -3.33
C SER A 222 -32.21 -0.19 -3.78
N LYS A 223 -32.69 -0.60 -4.96
CA LYS A 223 -32.33 -1.85 -5.64
C LYS A 223 -31.78 -1.53 -7.02
N CYS A 224 -30.55 -1.98 -7.31
CA CYS A 224 -29.91 -1.77 -8.63
C CYS A 224 -29.98 -0.31 -9.13
N GLY A 225 -29.74 0.67 -8.26
CA GLY A 225 -29.77 2.10 -8.59
C GLY A 225 -31.18 2.71 -8.66
N SER A 226 -32.24 1.92 -8.57
CA SER A 226 -33.63 2.39 -8.57
C SER A 226 -34.23 2.39 -7.16
N GLN A 227 -35.06 3.40 -6.85
CA GLN A 227 -35.75 3.50 -5.57
C GLN A 227 -37.06 2.71 -5.61
N CYS A 228 -37.15 1.68 -4.78
CA CYS A 228 -38.39 0.93 -4.57
C CYS A 228 -39.16 1.54 -3.40
N HIS A 229 -40.40 1.97 -3.64
CA HIS A 229 -41.31 2.43 -2.60
C HIS A 229 -41.96 1.22 -1.91
N LEU A 230 -41.87 1.15 -0.58
CA LEU A 230 -42.35 0.03 0.23
C LEU A 230 -43.70 0.33 0.92
N GLY A 231 -44.06 1.61 1.07
CA GLY A 231 -45.32 2.04 1.67
C GLY A 231 -45.18 3.30 2.50
N TYR A 232 -46.37 3.73 3.02
CA TYR A 232 -46.51 4.81 3.98
C TYR A 232 -47.07 4.24 5.28
N PHE A 233 -46.47 4.63 6.41
CA PHE A 233 -46.74 4.08 7.74
C PHE A 233 -47.06 5.23 8.72
N ASN A 234 -47.66 4.87 9.85
CA ASN A 234 -48.04 5.87 10.87
C ASN A 234 -46.88 6.18 11.80
N THR A 235 -45.94 5.28 11.96
CA THR A 235 -44.78 5.43 12.82
C THR A 235 -43.48 5.16 12.08
N PRO A 236 -42.34 5.79 12.52
CA PRO A 236 -41.00 5.49 11.97
C PRO A 236 -40.62 4.02 12.12
N ASN A 237 -41.02 3.37 13.21
CA ASN A 237 -40.69 1.97 13.49
C ASN A 237 -41.42 1.01 12.54
N GLU A 238 -42.69 1.24 12.25
CA GLU A 238 -43.41 0.44 11.22
C GLU A 238 -42.73 0.58 9.85
N ALA A 239 -42.39 1.80 9.45
CA ALA A 239 -41.69 2.06 8.21
C ALA A 239 -40.29 1.38 8.18
N PHE A 240 -39.56 1.41 9.30
CA PHE A 240 -38.29 0.71 9.43
C PHE A 240 -38.45 -0.82 9.33
N ASN A 241 -39.44 -1.42 9.97
CA ASN A 241 -39.66 -2.86 9.87
C ASN A 241 -39.94 -3.30 8.42
N ALA A 242 -40.78 -2.55 7.69
CA ALA A 242 -40.99 -2.81 6.27
C ALA A 242 -39.69 -2.66 5.43
N TYR A 243 -38.86 -1.68 5.76
CA TYR A 243 -37.53 -1.56 5.14
C TYR A 243 -36.63 -2.73 5.49
N LYS A 244 -36.55 -3.11 6.77
CA LYS A 244 -35.73 -4.22 7.27
C LYS A 244 -36.06 -5.52 6.51
N ASP A 245 -37.32 -5.90 6.49
CA ASP A 245 -37.79 -7.13 5.82
C ASP A 245 -37.43 -7.13 4.33
N ALA A 246 -37.71 -6.03 3.65
CA ALA A 246 -37.36 -5.87 2.23
C ALA A 246 -35.85 -5.90 1.96
N LYS A 247 -35.07 -5.28 2.83
CA LYS A 247 -33.59 -5.21 2.70
C LYS A 247 -32.95 -6.57 2.95
N GLU A 248 -33.36 -7.29 4.01
CA GLU A 248 -32.82 -8.61 4.33
C GLU A 248 -33.20 -9.63 3.25
N LYS A 249 -34.44 -9.58 2.74
CA LYS A 249 -34.86 -10.39 1.60
C LYS A 249 -33.96 -10.11 0.38
N TYR A 250 -33.70 -8.85 0.07
CA TYR A 250 -32.85 -8.48 -1.07
C TYR A 250 -31.41 -8.90 -0.88
N ILE A 251 -30.85 -8.81 0.35
CA ILE A 251 -29.50 -9.31 0.64
C ILE A 251 -29.41 -10.81 0.36
N LYS A 252 -30.40 -11.60 0.79
CA LYS A 252 -30.45 -13.05 0.55
C LYS A 252 -30.59 -13.39 -0.94
N GLU A 253 -31.43 -12.65 -1.68
CA GLU A 253 -31.57 -12.81 -3.14
C GLU A 253 -30.22 -12.57 -3.86
N ILE A 254 -29.50 -11.52 -3.48
CA ILE A 254 -28.17 -11.21 -4.05
C ILE A 254 -27.15 -12.26 -3.62
N ALA A 255 -27.13 -12.68 -2.36
CA ALA A 255 -26.22 -13.70 -1.86
C ALA A 255 -26.36 -15.02 -2.63
N GLU A 256 -27.62 -15.48 -2.82
CA GLU A 256 -27.94 -16.70 -3.57
C GLU A 256 -27.44 -16.60 -5.02
N LYS A 257 -27.78 -15.50 -5.72
CA LYS A 257 -27.35 -15.25 -7.08
C LYS A 257 -25.84 -15.32 -7.23
N TYR A 258 -25.10 -14.56 -6.41
CA TYR A 258 -23.63 -14.48 -6.52
C TYR A 258 -22.93 -15.78 -6.10
N PHE A 259 -23.53 -16.54 -5.19
CA PHE A 259 -23.01 -17.84 -4.79
C PHE A 259 -23.18 -18.88 -5.91
N GLN A 260 -24.35 -18.93 -6.56
CA GLN A 260 -24.61 -19.80 -7.71
C GLN A 260 -23.70 -19.46 -8.93
N GLU A 261 -23.38 -18.17 -9.10
CA GLU A 261 -22.44 -17.70 -10.12
C GLU A 261 -20.97 -17.96 -9.76
N GLY A 262 -20.67 -18.54 -8.58
CA GLY A 262 -19.30 -18.76 -8.10
C GLY A 262 -18.53 -17.48 -7.78
N LYS A 263 -19.21 -16.36 -7.57
CA LYS A 263 -18.62 -15.03 -7.37
C LYS A 263 -18.36 -14.68 -5.91
N ILE A 264 -18.87 -15.46 -4.97
CA ILE A 264 -18.58 -15.30 -3.53
C ILE A 264 -18.30 -16.66 -2.91
N THR A 265 -17.48 -16.66 -1.87
CA THR A 265 -17.15 -17.88 -1.12
C THR A 265 -18.34 -18.32 -0.26
N LYS A 266 -18.34 -19.63 0.11
CA LYS A 266 -19.35 -20.16 1.04
C LYS A 266 -19.41 -19.40 2.36
N LYS A 267 -18.27 -18.95 2.87
CA LYS A 267 -18.15 -18.16 4.10
C LYS A 267 -18.90 -16.82 3.99
N VAL A 268 -18.74 -16.12 2.86
CA VAL A 268 -19.45 -14.87 2.58
C VAL A 268 -20.95 -15.12 2.41
N TYR A 269 -21.33 -16.16 1.66
CA TYR A 269 -22.73 -16.55 1.48
C TYR A 269 -23.43 -16.79 2.82
N ASP A 270 -22.82 -17.61 3.71
CA ASP A 270 -23.40 -17.94 5.00
C ASP A 270 -23.54 -16.70 5.92
N ALA A 271 -22.61 -15.77 5.83
CA ALA A 271 -22.68 -14.50 6.56
C ALA A 271 -23.83 -13.63 6.05
N LEU A 272 -23.99 -13.51 4.73
CA LEU A 272 -25.07 -12.73 4.11
C LEU A 272 -26.46 -13.33 4.37
N MET A 273 -26.58 -14.66 4.38
CA MET A 273 -27.84 -15.34 4.70
C MET A 273 -28.32 -15.12 6.14
N LYS A 274 -27.36 -14.83 7.05
CA LYS A 274 -27.61 -14.53 8.47
C LYS A 274 -27.62 -13.03 8.77
N TYR A 275 -27.44 -12.19 7.75
CA TYR A 275 -27.32 -10.75 7.96
C TYR A 275 -28.63 -10.15 8.44
N GLU A 276 -28.59 -9.45 9.56
CA GLU A 276 -29.73 -8.73 10.13
C GLU A 276 -29.51 -7.22 10.00
N VAL A 277 -30.55 -6.52 9.57
CA VAL A 277 -30.57 -5.05 9.49
C VAL A 277 -31.00 -4.49 10.83
N GLU A 278 -30.20 -3.60 11.39
CA GLU A 278 -30.49 -2.95 12.68
C GLU A 278 -30.92 -1.50 12.46
N ILE A 279 -31.68 -0.99 13.40
CA ILE A 279 -32.17 0.41 13.36
C ILE A 279 -31.02 1.41 13.40
N THR A 280 -29.88 1.01 13.91
CA THR A 280 -28.65 1.77 14.03
C THR A 280 -27.73 1.64 12.82
N ASP A 281 -28.05 0.79 11.84
CA ASP A 281 -27.24 0.56 10.64
C ASP A 281 -27.12 1.76 9.72
#